data_ef07e1477687041fdb05f4b4735cbccb
#
_entry.id   ef07e1477687041fdb05f4b4735cbccb
#
_cell.length_a   1.000
_cell.length_b   1.000
_cell.length_c   1.000
_cell.angle_alpha   90.00
_cell.angle_beta   90.00
_cell.angle_gamma   90.00
#
_symmetry.space_group_name_H-M   'P 1'
#
loop_
_entity.id
_entity.type
_entity.pdbx_description
1 polymer ?
#
loop_
_entity_poly.entity_id
_entity_poly.type
_entity_poly.pdbx_seq_one_letter_code
_entity_poly.pdbx_strand_id
1 'polypeptide(L)'
;MTAAAALASCGVDDVYYGEMYDPSSLMDAPYQIDWDAAADSADVALIDNFMDKDRGTFQLSADGSANNQFNYWGQAHAMDVVIDAYLRIKDTDAERAATYEKYMELWHQHRGNNYSSPDYRNDFTDDMEWIVLTLIRMYEATGEKDYLDYAKDTYDQHIITRWTVDENGGGLIWSIESGREISKNACSNGPGALCALRLYEFTQEEKYLDQAKMIYEWLSSTLYDSETGSVADNMKNGVINGGALSYNQGTFIGSAHMLYNFTGDKRYLIEAMRAAEYQMNNMSTDGIMNSEASSANSDNSLFKGIFIRYATLLALDENIDASFRKELSDFMTHNAIVCWTQGIDKSSYPAIFFNYDWTVPYTDYYKYYQPQVSGATLIEAMTRLH
;
A
#
# COMPACT_ATOMS: atom_id res chain seq x y z
N MET A 1 11.01 -43.01 -1.91
CA MET A 1 12.25 -42.28 -1.62
C MET A 1 12.62 -41.56 -2.91
N THR A 2 12.13 -40.38 -3.09
CA THR A 2 12.53 -39.47 -4.18
C THR A 2 13.54 -38.50 -3.58
N ALA A 3 14.74 -38.53 -4.14
CA ALA A 3 15.81 -37.68 -3.72
C ALA A 3 15.43 -36.21 -4.03
N ALA A 4 15.30 -35.40 -3.00
CA ALA A 4 15.32 -33.96 -3.14
C ALA A 4 16.69 -33.58 -3.69
N ALA A 5 16.76 -33.16 -4.95
CA ALA A 5 17.95 -32.53 -5.48
C ALA A 5 18.07 -31.16 -4.81
N ALA A 6 19.11 -30.99 -4.02
CA ALA A 6 19.48 -29.68 -3.50
C ALA A 6 19.89 -28.81 -4.69
N LEU A 7 19.02 -27.90 -5.08
CA LEU A 7 19.33 -26.83 -6.02
C LEU A 7 19.87 -25.67 -5.19
N ALA A 8 21.19 -25.59 -5.10
CA ALA A 8 21.86 -24.41 -4.61
C ALA A 8 21.88 -23.39 -5.75
N SER A 9 20.91 -22.47 -5.76
CA SER A 9 21.00 -21.26 -6.56
C SER A 9 19.98 -20.26 -6.08
N CYS A 10 20.30 -18.99 -6.17
CA CYS A 10 19.47 -17.80 -6.01
C CYS A 10 18.01 -18.08 -5.65
N GLY A 11 17.57 -17.72 -4.46
CA GLY A 11 16.32 -18.02 -3.76
C GLY A 11 15.00 -18.01 -4.51
N VAL A 12 15.02 -17.94 -5.83
CA VAL A 12 13.84 -17.98 -6.70
C VAL A 12 13.52 -19.39 -7.21
N ASP A 13 14.53 -20.27 -7.28
CA ASP A 13 14.36 -21.64 -7.78
C ASP A 13 13.73 -22.59 -6.76
N ASP A 14 13.56 -22.13 -5.56
CA ASP A 14 13.17 -22.95 -4.43
C ASP A 14 11.66 -22.97 -4.21
N VAL A 15 10.88 -22.49 -5.16
CA VAL A 15 9.44 -22.53 -5.08
C VAL A 15 8.93 -23.88 -5.50
N TYR A 16 8.25 -24.53 -4.61
CA TYR A 16 7.61 -25.78 -4.83
C TYR A 16 6.34 -25.61 -5.69
N TYR A 17 6.34 -26.19 -6.89
CA TYR A 17 5.17 -26.22 -7.76
C TYR A 17 4.58 -27.64 -7.77
N GLY A 18 3.28 -27.78 -7.49
CA GLY A 18 2.53 -28.95 -7.92
C GLY A 18 1.87 -29.84 -6.89
N GLU A 19 1.91 -29.53 -5.60
CA GLU A 19 1.05 -30.17 -4.61
C GLU A 19 -0.08 -29.25 -4.16
N MET A 20 -1.22 -29.86 -3.74
CA MET A 20 -2.29 -29.08 -3.14
C MET A 20 -1.75 -28.31 -1.95
N TYR A 21 -1.96 -27.01 -1.98
CA TYR A 21 -1.51 -26.11 -0.97
C TYR A 21 -2.16 -26.43 0.38
N ASP A 22 -1.33 -26.86 1.33
CA ASP A 22 -1.68 -26.93 2.74
C ASP A 22 -0.82 -25.90 3.47
N PRO A 23 -1.41 -24.79 3.99
CA PRO A 23 -0.66 -23.76 4.69
C PRO A 23 0.14 -24.30 5.86
N SER A 24 -0.40 -25.24 6.60
CA SER A 24 0.28 -25.83 7.75
C SER A 24 1.52 -26.64 7.34
N SER A 25 1.48 -27.30 6.19
CA SER A 25 2.61 -28.07 5.67
C SER A 25 3.75 -27.19 5.17
N LEU A 26 3.46 -25.97 4.70
CA LEU A 26 4.48 -25.01 4.28
C LEU A 26 5.14 -24.30 5.46
N MET A 27 4.38 -24.00 6.51
CA MET A 27 4.92 -23.42 7.74
C MET A 27 5.87 -24.38 8.47
N ASP A 28 5.64 -25.68 8.34
CA ASP A 28 6.47 -26.75 8.93
C ASP A 28 7.52 -27.33 7.94
N ALA A 29 7.57 -26.83 6.71
CA ALA A 29 8.51 -27.32 5.71
C ALA A 29 9.97 -27.06 6.15
N PRO A 30 10.90 -28.01 5.90
CA PRO A 30 12.33 -27.80 6.17
C PRO A 30 12.92 -26.72 5.24
N TYR A 31 12.13 -26.23 4.30
CA TYR A 31 12.46 -25.24 3.32
C TYR A 31 11.77 -23.91 3.70
N GLN A 32 12.57 -22.85 3.82
CA GLN A 32 12.09 -21.51 4.10
C GLN A 32 12.34 -20.58 2.90
N ILE A 33 11.40 -19.72 2.59
CA ILE A 33 11.58 -18.68 1.58
C ILE A 33 12.60 -17.68 2.15
N ASP A 34 13.64 -17.39 1.37
CA ASP A 34 14.54 -16.26 1.62
C ASP A 34 13.81 -14.99 1.21
N TRP A 35 13.24 -14.28 2.19
CA TRP A 35 12.42 -13.10 1.94
C TRP A 35 13.23 -11.93 1.39
N ASP A 36 14.51 -11.78 1.75
CA ASP A 36 15.37 -10.73 1.19
C ASP A 36 15.63 -10.99 -0.30
N ALA A 37 15.94 -12.23 -0.67
CA ALA A 37 16.13 -12.60 -2.07
C ALA A 37 14.81 -12.52 -2.87
N ALA A 38 13.68 -12.85 -2.25
CA ALA A 38 12.37 -12.72 -2.87
C ALA A 38 12.00 -11.25 -3.11
N ALA A 39 12.25 -10.37 -2.14
CA ALA A 39 12.04 -8.94 -2.24
C ALA A 39 12.93 -8.33 -3.33
N ASP A 40 14.23 -8.66 -3.36
CA ASP A 40 15.13 -8.24 -4.45
C ASP A 40 14.59 -8.62 -5.82
N SER A 41 14.04 -9.84 -5.96
CA SER A 41 13.46 -10.29 -7.23
C SER A 41 12.20 -9.52 -7.59
N ALA A 42 11.35 -9.21 -6.61
CA ALA A 42 10.11 -8.46 -6.81
C ALA A 42 10.37 -7.02 -7.23
N ASP A 43 11.34 -6.35 -6.56
CA ASP A 43 11.71 -4.95 -6.83
C ASP A 43 12.38 -4.79 -8.18
N VAL A 44 13.35 -5.67 -8.49
CA VAL A 44 14.02 -5.68 -9.79
C VAL A 44 12.99 -5.92 -10.90
N ALA A 45 12.04 -6.85 -10.69
CA ALA A 45 11.00 -7.08 -11.69
C ALA A 45 10.06 -5.88 -11.88
N LEU A 46 9.71 -5.15 -10.82
CA LEU A 46 8.96 -3.90 -10.91
C LEU A 46 9.74 -2.83 -11.69
N ILE A 47 10.99 -2.60 -11.31
CA ILE A 47 11.84 -1.57 -11.91
C ILE A 47 12.16 -1.89 -13.37
N ASP A 48 12.58 -3.13 -13.67
CA ASP A 48 13.03 -3.50 -15.01
C ASP A 48 11.91 -3.58 -16.04
N ASN A 49 10.70 -3.93 -15.60
CA ASN A 49 9.59 -4.12 -16.53
C ASN A 49 8.62 -2.95 -16.61
N PHE A 50 8.57 -2.09 -15.59
CA PHE A 50 7.55 -1.04 -15.53
C PHE A 50 8.11 0.37 -15.37
N MET A 51 9.38 0.56 -14.99
CA MET A 51 9.92 1.90 -14.80
C MET A 51 10.57 2.47 -16.06
N ASP A 52 10.22 3.69 -16.41
CA ASP A 52 11.04 4.57 -17.26
C ASP A 52 12.20 5.10 -16.39
N LYS A 53 13.38 4.47 -16.52
CA LYS A 53 14.54 4.78 -15.69
C LYS A 53 15.14 6.16 -15.92
N ASP A 54 14.82 6.80 -17.03
CA ASP A 54 15.27 8.17 -17.33
C ASP A 54 14.39 9.21 -16.62
N ARG A 55 13.18 8.81 -16.24
CA ARG A 55 12.20 9.68 -15.56
C ARG A 55 11.86 9.25 -14.15
N GLY A 56 12.18 8.05 -13.75
CA GLY A 56 11.75 7.46 -12.48
C GLY A 56 10.25 7.15 -12.41
N THR A 57 9.50 7.30 -13.52
CA THR A 57 8.04 7.09 -13.56
C THR A 57 7.70 5.68 -14.04
N PHE A 58 6.51 5.19 -13.68
CA PHE A 58 6.08 3.83 -14.03
C PHE A 58 5.10 3.82 -15.19
N GLN A 59 5.22 2.79 -16.03
CA GLN A 59 4.33 2.51 -17.15
C GLN A 59 3.21 1.57 -16.70
N LEU A 60 2.02 1.71 -17.31
CA LEU A 60 0.87 0.87 -16.95
C LEU A 60 1.08 -0.61 -17.29
N SER A 61 1.76 -0.90 -18.42
CA SER A 61 2.04 -2.27 -18.83
C SER A 61 3.51 -2.50 -19.12
N ALA A 62 3.98 -3.72 -18.88
CA ALA A 62 5.38 -4.11 -19.06
C ALA A 62 5.88 -3.99 -20.49
N ASP A 63 5.00 -4.11 -21.50
CA ASP A 63 5.34 -3.96 -22.92
C ASP A 63 5.22 -2.51 -23.44
N GLY A 64 4.84 -1.58 -22.56
CA GLY A 64 4.63 -0.17 -22.91
C GLY A 64 3.44 0.10 -23.84
N SER A 65 2.61 -0.90 -24.14
CA SER A 65 1.46 -0.78 -25.05
C SER A 65 0.29 0.00 -24.44
N ALA A 66 0.14 -0.03 -23.12
CA ALA A 66 -0.86 0.75 -22.44
C ALA A 66 -0.44 2.21 -22.35
N ASN A 67 -1.42 3.11 -22.44
CA ASN A 67 -1.17 4.54 -22.41
C ASN A 67 -0.42 4.94 -21.13
N ASN A 68 0.77 5.51 -21.30
CA ASN A 68 1.70 5.90 -20.24
C ASN A 68 1.28 7.20 -19.56
N GLN A 69 0.02 7.32 -19.22
CA GLN A 69 -0.45 8.45 -18.44
C GLN A 69 0.07 8.31 -17.01
N PHE A 70 0.60 9.41 -16.46
CA PHE A 70 0.97 9.45 -15.05
C PHE A 70 -0.29 9.30 -14.21
N ASN A 71 -0.55 8.10 -13.75
CA ASN A 71 -1.65 7.80 -12.84
C ASN A 71 -1.17 8.04 -11.41
N TYR A 72 -1.52 9.15 -10.83
CA TYR A 72 -1.02 9.67 -9.55
C TYR A 72 -0.89 8.66 -8.45
N TRP A 73 -2.00 8.03 -8.08
CA TRP A 73 -2.02 7.15 -6.94
C TRP A 73 -1.20 5.87 -7.15
N GLY A 74 -1.26 5.29 -8.35
CA GLY A 74 -0.48 4.12 -8.67
C GLY A 74 1.02 4.40 -8.75
N GLN A 75 1.42 5.60 -9.23
CA GLN A 75 2.81 6.05 -9.21
C GLN A 75 3.36 6.17 -7.80
N ALA A 76 2.55 6.71 -6.88
CA ALA A 76 2.91 6.84 -5.47
C ALA A 76 3.21 5.48 -4.84
N HIS A 77 2.30 4.52 -4.99
CA HIS A 77 2.49 3.18 -4.43
C HIS A 77 3.63 2.38 -5.08
N ALA A 78 3.87 2.57 -6.38
CA ALA A 78 5.03 1.97 -7.04
C ALA A 78 6.35 2.57 -6.53
N MET A 79 6.41 3.89 -6.33
CA MET A 79 7.57 4.53 -5.70
C MET A 79 7.73 4.11 -4.23
N ASP A 80 6.66 3.85 -3.53
CA ASP A 80 6.70 3.32 -2.16
C ASP A 80 7.43 1.97 -2.07
N VAL A 81 7.30 1.09 -3.08
CA VAL A 81 8.09 -0.15 -3.16
C VAL A 81 9.58 0.14 -3.35
N VAL A 82 9.93 1.11 -4.20
CA VAL A 82 11.34 1.53 -4.38
C VAL A 82 11.93 2.09 -3.08
N ILE A 83 11.13 2.82 -2.30
CA ILE A 83 11.55 3.32 -0.98
C ILE A 83 11.76 2.16 0.00
N ASP A 84 10.87 1.17 0.02
CA ASP A 84 11.03 -0.03 0.86
C ASP A 84 12.34 -0.75 0.51
N ALA A 85 12.59 -1.01 -0.78
CA ALA A 85 13.83 -1.61 -1.26
C ALA A 85 15.06 -0.78 -0.89
N TYR A 86 15.02 0.54 -1.06
CA TYR A 86 16.09 1.44 -0.63
C TYR A 86 16.40 1.31 0.86
N LEU A 87 15.38 1.37 1.70
CA LEU A 87 15.53 1.29 3.15
C LEU A 87 16.10 -0.05 3.61
N ARG A 88 15.76 -1.15 2.92
CA ARG A 88 16.28 -2.49 3.20
C ARG A 88 17.77 -2.63 2.88
N ILE A 89 18.23 -2.02 1.77
CA ILE A 89 19.59 -2.26 1.26
C ILE A 89 20.59 -1.13 1.52
N LYS A 90 20.15 0.07 1.95
CA LYS A 90 21.00 1.28 2.02
C LYS A 90 22.29 1.11 2.83
N ASP A 91 22.29 0.24 3.83
CA ASP A 91 23.43 0.01 4.70
C ASP A 91 24.32 -1.16 4.21
N THR A 92 23.87 -1.93 3.21
CA THR A 92 24.55 -3.13 2.73
C THR A 92 24.98 -3.06 1.25
N ASP A 93 24.29 -2.28 0.42
CA ASP A 93 24.53 -2.10 -1.02
C ASP A 93 24.43 -0.62 -1.41
N ALA A 94 25.50 0.14 -1.15
CA ALA A 94 25.51 1.59 -1.37
C ALA A 94 25.36 1.98 -2.86
N GLU A 95 25.78 1.14 -3.81
CA GLU A 95 25.66 1.44 -5.25
C GLU A 95 24.21 1.34 -5.70
N ARG A 96 23.52 0.25 -5.32
CA ARG A 96 22.10 0.07 -5.65
C ARG A 96 21.24 1.06 -4.88
N ALA A 97 21.56 1.36 -3.62
CA ALA A 97 20.88 2.39 -2.85
C ALA A 97 20.95 3.77 -3.53
N ALA A 98 22.14 4.20 -4.00
CA ALA A 98 22.27 5.45 -4.75
C ALA A 98 21.46 5.47 -6.05
N THR A 99 21.29 4.30 -6.69
CA THR A 99 20.43 4.15 -7.88
C THR A 99 18.96 4.38 -7.53
N TYR A 100 18.48 3.81 -6.42
CA TYR A 100 17.09 3.99 -5.97
C TYR A 100 16.82 5.43 -5.53
N GLU A 101 17.77 6.05 -4.83
CA GLU A 101 17.70 7.46 -4.48
C GLU A 101 17.60 8.36 -5.74
N LYS A 102 18.37 8.02 -6.78
CA LYS A 102 18.25 8.71 -8.08
C LYS A 102 16.89 8.52 -8.73
N TYR A 103 16.25 7.36 -8.62
CA TYR A 103 14.89 7.16 -9.13
C TYR A 103 13.86 8.00 -8.36
N MET A 104 13.99 8.14 -7.05
CA MET A 104 13.16 9.05 -6.24
C MET A 104 13.31 10.51 -6.71
N GLU A 105 14.54 10.97 -6.91
CA GLU A 105 14.82 12.32 -7.42
C GLU A 105 14.19 12.55 -8.80
N LEU A 106 14.39 11.63 -9.75
CA LEU A 106 13.84 11.72 -11.11
C LEU A 106 12.30 11.71 -11.10
N TRP A 107 11.70 10.86 -10.29
CA TRP A 107 10.24 10.78 -10.13
C TRP A 107 9.67 12.13 -9.68
N HIS A 108 10.29 12.74 -8.68
CA HIS A 108 9.91 14.06 -8.19
C HIS A 108 10.15 15.18 -9.23
N GLN A 109 11.27 15.13 -9.95
CA GLN A 109 11.58 16.10 -11.02
C GLN A 109 10.59 16.04 -12.18
N HIS A 110 10.07 14.85 -12.50
CA HIS A 110 9.13 14.65 -13.61
C HIS A 110 7.65 14.76 -13.19
N ARG A 111 7.36 15.23 -11.98
CA ARG A 111 6.01 15.66 -11.60
C ARG A 111 5.49 16.71 -12.59
N GLY A 112 4.19 16.77 -12.78
CA GLY A 112 3.61 17.71 -13.75
C GLY A 112 3.51 17.20 -15.17
N ASN A 113 3.84 15.93 -15.41
CA ASN A 113 3.63 15.28 -16.69
C ASN A 113 2.18 14.80 -16.84
N ASN A 114 1.52 15.21 -17.91
CA ASN A 114 0.24 14.74 -18.42
C ASN A 114 -0.97 14.93 -17.48
N TYR A 115 -0.91 14.52 -16.22
CA TYR A 115 -2.01 14.55 -15.27
C TYR A 115 -1.77 15.45 -14.07
N SER A 116 -0.52 15.77 -13.78
CA SER A 116 -0.16 16.54 -12.63
C SER A 116 0.22 17.97 -12.97
N SER A 117 -0.15 18.89 -12.12
CA SER A 117 0.50 20.19 -12.09
C SER A 117 1.83 20.08 -11.32
N PRO A 118 2.77 21.02 -11.52
CA PRO A 118 4.06 21.01 -10.84
C PRO A 118 3.98 21.05 -9.30
N ASP A 119 2.83 21.44 -8.75
CA ASP A 119 2.50 21.48 -7.32
C ASP A 119 1.66 20.27 -6.86
N TYR A 120 1.62 19.21 -7.67
CA TYR A 120 0.82 18.02 -7.43
C TYR A 120 -0.70 18.21 -7.32
N ARG A 121 -1.25 19.34 -7.73
CA ARG A 121 -2.68 19.56 -7.74
C ARG A 121 -3.39 18.62 -8.70
N ASN A 122 -4.49 18.01 -8.22
CA ASN A 122 -5.36 17.10 -8.96
C ASN A 122 -6.83 17.35 -8.59
N ASP A 123 -7.77 16.92 -9.41
CA ASP A 123 -9.19 17.03 -9.10
C ASP A 123 -9.66 15.98 -8.07
N PHE A 124 -8.91 14.89 -7.90
CA PHE A 124 -9.17 13.84 -6.92
C PHE A 124 -8.33 14.06 -5.67
N THR A 125 -8.98 13.99 -4.51
CA THR A 125 -8.32 14.29 -3.22
C THR A 125 -7.36 13.18 -2.83
N ASP A 126 -7.79 11.95 -2.91
CA ASP A 126 -7.01 10.75 -2.62
C ASP A 126 -5.73 10.64 -3.47
N ASP A 127 -5.80 10.99 -4.75
CA ASP A 127 -4.62 11.02 -5.62
C ASP A 127 -3.50 11.91 -5.05
N MET A 128 -3.85 13.09 -4.54
CA MET A 128 -2.86 13.99 -3.92
C MET A 128 -2.37 13.46 -2.57
N GLU A 129 -3.24 12.80 -1.82
CA GLU A 129 -2.91 12.23 -0.52
C GLU A 129 -1.86 11.12 -0.65
N TRP A 130 -2.01 10.24 -1.64
CA TRP A 130 -1.01 9.21 -1.90
C TRP A 130 0.36 9.81 -2.25
N ILE A 131 0.40 10.86 -3.06
CA ILE A 131 1.63 11.60 -3.37
C ILE A 131 2.24 12.20 -2.11
N VAL A 132 1.44 12.86 -1.25
CA VAL A 132 1.92 13.46 0.01
C VAL A 132 2.54 12.40 0.91
N LEU A 133 1.90 11.24 1.08
CA LEU A 133 2.42 10.14 1.88
C LEU A 133 3.76 9.63 1.34
N THR A 134 3.87 9.45 0.02
CA THR A 134 5.12 9.01 -0.62
C THR A 134 6.23 10.06 -0.49
N LEU A 135 5.93 11.35 -0.69
CA LEU A 135 6.91 12.43 -0.50
C LEU A 135 7.44 12.47 0.94
N ILE A 136 6.57 12.29 1.94
CA ILE A 136 7.00 12.24 3.35
C ILE A 136 7.91 11.02 3.58
N ARG A 137 7.61 9.88 2.98
CA ARG A 137 8.49 8.69 3.06
C ARG A 137 9.83 8.93 2.36
N MET A 138 9.85 9.62 1.23
CA MET A 138 11.11 10.02 0.56
C MET A 138 11.93 10.94 1.46
N TYR A 139 11.30 11.90 2.13
CA TYR A 139 11.97 12.76 3.11
C TYR A 139 12.54 11.95 4.28
N GLU A 140 11.75 11.05 4.86
CA GLU A 140 12.19 10.17 5.95
C GLU A 140 13.37 9.30 5.56
N ALA A 141 13.39 8.80 4.32
CA ALA A 141 14.42 7.93 3.80
C ALA A 141 15.74 8.67 3.50
N THR A 142 15.66 9.88 2.93
CA THR A 142 16.81 10.61 2.37
C THR A 142 17.23 11.85 3.17
N GLY A 143 16.32 12.46 3.93
CA GLY A 143 16.52 13.75 4.59
C GLY A 143 16.37 14.96 3.68
N GLU A 144 16.03 14.78 2.40
CA GLU A 144 15.87 15.86 1.43
C GLU A 144 14.61 16.69 1.71
N LYS A 145 14.83 17.91 2.21
CA LYS A 145 13.77 18.78 2.71
C LYS A 145 12.74 19.19 1.64
N ASP A 146 13.13 19.22 0.39
CA ASP A 146 12.25 19.59 -0.71
C ASP A 146 11.02 18.67 -0.78
N TYR A 147 11.18 17.37 -0.51
CA TYR A 147 10.06 16.42 -0.45
C TYR A 147 9.05 16.77 0.65
N LEU A 148 9.52 17.13 1.85
CA LEU A 148 8.63 17.51 2.95
C LEU A 148 7.94 18.85 2.66
N ASP A 149 8.65 19.82 2.10
CA ASP A 149 8.10 21.13 1.75
C ASP A 149 6.98 20.99 0.69
N TYR A 150 7.18 20.18 -0.34
CA TYR A 150 6.14 19.87 -1.34
C TYR A 150 4.96 19.09 -0.73
N ALA A 151 5.21 18.12 0.12
CA ALA A 151 4.16 17.38 0.82
C ALA A 151 3.28 18.32 1.65
N LYS A 152 3.92 19.21 2.43
CA LYS A 152 3.26 20.22 3.25
C LYS A 152 2.44 21.20 2.43
N ASP A 153 3.02 21.73 1.36
CA ASP A 153 2.35 22.70 0.49
C ASP A 153 1.15 22.07 -0.22
N THR A 154 1.27 20.83 -0.73
CA THR A 154 0.18 20.11 -1.36
C THR A 154 -0.96 19.85 -0.37
N TYR A 155 -0.64 19.41 0.84
CA TYR A 155 -1.63 19.19 1.89
C TYR A 155 -2.35 20.48 2.29
N ASP A 156 -1.59 21.52 2.63
CA ASP A 156 -2.16 22.78 3.12
C ASP A 156 -2.98 23.54 2.07
N GLN A 157 -2.57 23.48 0.81
CA GLN A 157 -3.19 24.27 -0.25
C GLN A 157 -4.31 23.50 -1.00
N HIS A 158 -4.21 22.18 -1.11
CA HIS A 158 -5.06 21.43 -2.02
C HIS A 158 -5.87 20.32 -1.35
N ILE A 159 -5.41 19.73 -0.24
CA ILE A 159 -6.10 18.63 0.42
C ILE A 159 -7.04 19.14 1.51
N ILE A 160 -6.50 19.77 2.57
CA ILE A 160 -7.33 20.19 3.71
C ILE A 160 -8.40 21.24 3.32
N THR A 161 -8.17 22.00 2.26
CA THR A 161 -9.15 22.93 1.70
C THR A 161 -10.39 22.28 1.12
N ARG A 162 -10.39 20.95 0.95
CA ARG A 162 -11.52 20.14 0.52
C ARG A 162 -12.36 19.59 1.67
N TRP A 163 -12.02 19.93 2.88
CA TRP A 163 -12.89 19.69 4.02
C TRP A 163 -14.17 20.49 3.86
N THR A 164 -15.31 19.83 3.86
CA THR A 164 -16.62 20.47 3.78
C THR A 164 -17.47 20.04 4.97
N VAL A 165 -18.36 20.94 5.38
CA VAL A 165 -19.37 20.65 6.39
C VAL A 165 -20.74 20.92 5.77
N ASP A 166 -21.59 19.91 5.76
CA ASP A 166 -22.97 20.00 5.26
C ASP A 166 -23.95 19.39 6.28
N GLU A 167 -25.17 19.14 5.90
CA GLU A 167 -26.22 18.54 6.76
C GLU A 167 -25.85 17.12 7.24
N ASN A 168 -24.90 16.45 6.58
CA ASN A 168 -24.41 15.12 6.91
C ASN A 168 -23.08 15.15 7.66
N GLY A 169 -22.69 16.30 8.20
CA GLY A 169 -21.46 16.48 8.96
C GLY A 169 -20.25 16.90 8.12
N GLY A 170 -19.05 16.71 8.67
CA GLY A 170 -17.78 17.03 8.03
C GLY A 170 -17.40 16.08 6.91
N GLY A 171 -16.12 16.05 6.57
CA GLY A 171 -15.47 15.11 5.64
C GLY A 171 -14.79 15.77 4.47
N LEU A 172 -13.66 15.20 4.06
CA LEU A 172 -12.99 15.55 2.81
C LEU A 172 -13.81 15.01 1.63
N ILE A 173 -14.09 15.86 0.65
CA ILE A 173 -14.75 15.44 -0.58
C ILE A 173 -13.75 14.69 -1.48
N TRP A 174 -14.22 13.65 -2.17
CA TRP A 174 -13.39 12.82 -3.02
C TRP A 174 -12.91 13.54 -4.28
N SER A 175 -13.79 14.29 -4.94
CA SER A 175 -13.44 14.95 -6.22
C SER A 175 -14.12 16.29 -6.37
N ILE A 176 -13.43 17.23 -6.99
CA ILE A 176 -13.94 18.52 -7.46
C ILE A 176 -14.17 18.55 -8.98
N GLU A 177 -14.06 17.40 -9.64
CA GLU A 177 -14.26 17.29 -11.09
C GLU A 177 -15.67 17.78 -11.48
N SER A 178 -15.71 18.62 -12.49
CA SER A 178 -16.97 19.26 -12.94
C SER A 178 -18.00 18.21 -13.37
N GLY A 179 -19.22 18.33 -12.86
CA GLY A 179 -20.34 17.43 -13.17
C GLY A 179 -20.36 16.14 -12.36
N ARG A 180 -19.39 15.91 -11.49
CA ARG A 180 -19.41 14.79 -10.54
C ARG A 180 -20.20 15.16 -9.30
N GLU A 181 -21.03 14.25 -8.84
CA GLU A 181 -21.73 14.43 -7.55
C GLU A 181 -20.73 14.39 -6.39
N ILE A 182 -20.96 15.25 -5.40
CA ILE A 182 -20.12 15.29 -4.20
C ILE A 182 -20.30 13.98 -3.43
N SER A 183 -19.19 13.34 -3.12
CA SER A 183 -19.09 12.20 -2.20
C SER A 183 -17.93 12.39 -1.24
N LYS A 184 -18.08 11.83 -0.05
CA LYS A 184 -17.06 11.79 1.00
C LYS A 184 -16.66 10.32 1.19
N ASN A 185 -15.48 9.98 0.73
CA ASN A 185 -15.05 8.59 0.60
C ASN A 185 -14.05 8.22 1.69
N ALA A 186 -14.02 6.95 2.07
CA ALA A 186 -13.00 6.42 2.97
C ALA A 186 -11.58 6.62 2.38
N CYS A 187 -11.43 6.45 1.06
CA CYS A 187 -10.15 6.65 0.35
C CYS A 187 -9.61 8.08 0.38
N SER A 188 -10.45 9.08 0.72
CA SER A 188 -9.98 10.47 0.92
C SER A 188 -9.85 10.82 2.40
N ASN A 189 -10.60 10.19 3.28
CA ASN A 189 -10.59 10.55 4.69
C ASN A 189 -9.58 9.72 5.51
N GLY A 190 -9.34 8.46 5.17
CA GLY A 190 -8.29 7.65 5.77
C GLY A 190 -6.88 8.18 5.43
N PRO A 191 -6.52 8.28 4.14
CA PRO A 191 -5.24 8.86 3.73
C PRO A 191 -5.08 10.34 4.13
N GLY A 192 -6.18 11.13 4.11
CA GLY A 192 -6.15 12.53 4.56
C GLY A 192 -5.75 12.69 6.03
N ALA A 193 -6.30 11.82 6.90
CA ALA A 193 -5.88 11.76 8.30
C ALA A 193 -4.42 11.31 8.43
N LEU A 194 -3.99 10.32 7.65
CA LEU A 194 -2.59 9.86 7.60
C LEU A 194 -1.63 10.97 7.17
N CYS A 195 -1.95 11.72 6.11
CA CYS A 195 -1.14 12.86 5.67
C CYS A 195 -0.93 13.86 6.81
N ALA A 196 -2.00 14.23 7.50
CA ALA A 196 -1.93 15.14 8.63
C ALA A 196 -1.05 14.57 9.77
N LEU A 197 -1.21 13.29 10.12
CA LEU A 197 -0.41 12.63 11.17
C LEU A 197 1.07 12.56 10.81
N ARG A 198 1.39 12.23 9.58
CA ARG A 198 2.77 12.20 9.09
C ARG A 198 3.39 13.59 9.04
N LEU A 199 2.62 14.63 8.66
CA LEU A 199 3.09 16.01 8.74
C LEU A 199 3.30 16.45 10.20
N TYR A 200 2.42 16.06 11.12
CA TYR A 200 2.62 16.32 12.56
C TYR A 200 3.90 15.66 13.07
N GLU A 201 4.16 14.42 12.70
CA GLU A 201 5.36 13.68 13.11
C GLU A 201 6.65 14.45 12.81
N PHE A 202 6.77 15.04 11.64
CA PHE A 202 8.01 15.72 11.21
C PHE A 202 8.04 17.22 11.49
N THR A 203 6.89 17.88 11.62
CA THR A 203 6.83 19.33 11.83
C THR A 203 6.53 19.72 13.27
N GLN A 204 5.87 18.86 14.03
CA GLN A 204 5.34 19.13 15.39
C GLN A 204 4.36 20.33 15.42
N GLU A 205 3.75 20.66 14.27
CA GLU A 205 2.72 21.70 14.20
C GLU A 205 1.37 21.14 14.64
N GLU A 206 0.86 21.55 15.80
CA GLU A 206 -0.39 21.04 16.41
C GLU A 206 -1.61 21.07 15.47
N LYS A 207 -1.65 22.01 14.53
CA LYS A 207 -2.73 22.08 13.54
C LYS A 207 -2.96 20.77 12.79
N TYR A 208 -1.87 20.02 12.50
CA TYR A 208 -1.96 18.76 11.78
C TYR A 208 -2.55 17.64 12.64
N LEU A 209 -2.19 17.59 13.93
CA LEU A 209 -2.81 16.62 14.84
C LEU A 209 -4.30 16.91 15.04
N ASP A 210 -4.68 18.18 15.15
CA ASP A 210 -6.08 18.60 15.27
C ASP A 210 -6.88 18.26 13.99
N GLN A 211 -6.31 18.50 12.81
CA GLN A 211 -6.90 18.16 11.53
C GLN A 211 -7.06 16.63 11.38
N ALA A 212 -6.04 15.86 11.75
CA ALA A 212 -6.09 14.41 11.72
C ALA A 212 -7.22 13.86 12.59
N LYS A 213 -7.33 14.36 13.83
CA LYS A 213 -8.44 14.00 14.72
C LYS A 213 -9.79 14.34 14.10
N MET A 214 -9.92 15.53 13.55
CA MET A 214 -11.15 16.00 12.92
C MET A 214 -11.57 15.09 11.75
N ILE A 215 -10.64 14.75 10.87
CA ILE A 215 -10.90 13.89 9.71
C ILE A 215 -11.24 12.48 10.18
N TYR A 216 -10.44 11.91 11.09
CA TYR A 216 -10.65 10.57 11.61
C TYR A 216 -11.99 10.43 12.37
N GLU A 217 -12.36 11.40 13.20
CA GLU A 217 -13.64 11.37 13.93
C GLU A 217 -14.82 11.34 12.98
N TRP A 218 -14.77 12.07 11.87
CA TRP A 218 -15.79 11.96 10.84
C TRP A 218 -15.79 10.57 10.18
N LEU A 219 -14.63 10.07 9.80
CA LEU A 219 -14.49 8.76 9.15
C LEU A 219 -15.01 7.64 10.07
N SER A 220 -14.59 7.61 11.33
CA SER A 220 -14.98 6.58 12.28
C SER A 220 -16.45 6.66 12.70
N SER A 221 -17.02 7.87 12.84
CA SER A 221 -18.43 8.03 13.20
C SER A 221 -19.39 7.81 12.04
N THR A 222 -18.91 7.86 10.78
CA THR A 222 -19.76 7.84 9.58
C THR A 222 -19.63 6.56 8.77
N LEU A 223 -18.40 6.12 8.50
CA LEU A 223 -18.14 5.00 7.58
C LEU A 223 -17.67 3.72 8.30
N TYR A 224 -17.22 3.81 9.53
CA TYR A 224 -16.77 2.65 10.29
C TYR A 224 -17.91 2.07 11.13
N ASP A 225 -18.08 0.76 11.04
CA ASP A 225 -18.99 0.00 11.88
C ASP A 225 -18.24 -0.57 13.09
N SER A 226 -18.50 -0.02 14.27
CA SER A 226 -17.82 -0.43 15.51
C SER A 226 -18.21 -1.83 16.02
N GLU A 227 -19.29 -2.43 15.51
CA GLU A 227 -19.70 -3.79 15.87
C GLU A 227 -18.91 -4.82 15.06
N THR A 228 -18.69 -4.58 13.77
CA THR A 228 -18.04 -5.52 12.87
C THR A 228 -16.58 -5.21 12.60
N GLY A 229 -16.18 -3.93 12.63
CA GLY A 229 -14.85 -3.46 12.21
C GLY A 229 -14.77 -3.09 10.73
N SER A 230 -15.88 -3.13 9.99
CA SER A 230 -15.88 -2.79 8.55
C SER A 230 -15.85 -1.27 8.33
N VAL A 231 -15.18 -0.85 7.26
CA VAL A 231 -15.15 0.54 6.78
C VAL A 231 -15.87 0.60 5.43
N ALA A 232 -17.03 1.25 5.38
CA ALA A 232 -17.79 1.44 4.14
C ALA A 232 -17.02 2.36 3.18
N ASP A 233 -17.28 2.21 1.88
CA ASP A 233 -16.52 2.92 0.85
C ASP A 233 -16.78 4.43 0.84
N ASN A 234 -18.03 4.85 0.86
CA ASN A 234 -18.36 6.28 0.78
C ASN A 234 -19.73 6.65 1.37
N MET A 235 -19.88 7.95 1.60
CA MET A 235 -21.18 8.58 1.82
C MET A 235 -21.49 9.55 0.69
N LYS A 236 -22.68 9.44 0.11
CA LYS A 236 -23.17 10.28 -0.96
C LYS A 236 -24.63 10.66 -0.71
N ASN A 237 -24.94 11.96 -0.72
CA ASN A 237 -26.29 12.47 -0.42
C ASN A 237 -26.86 11.94 0.92
N GLY A 238 -26.03 11.82 1.95
CA GLY A 238 -26.41 11.29 3.27
C GLY A 238 -26.63 9.77 3.32
N VAL A 239 -26.33 9.04 2.24
CA VAL A 239 -26.46 7.58 2.18
C VAL A 239 -25.08 6.96 2.13
N ILE A 240 -24.83 6.01 3.03
CA ILE A 240 -23.63 5.18 3.04
C ILE A 240 -23.75 4.16 1.91
N ASN A 241 -22.72 4.07 1.08
CA ASN A 241 -22.68 3.19 -0.09
C ASN A 241 -21.36 2.42 -0.14
N GLY A 242 -21.42 1.28 -0.82
CA GLY A 242 -20.29 0.37 -1.00
C GLY A 242 -19.98 -0.44 0.26
N GLY A 243 -19.37 -1.60 0.04
CA GLY A 243 -18.84 -2.46 1.11
C GLY A 243 -17.42 -2.07 1.50
N ALA A 244 -16.86 -2.84 2.39
CA ALA A 244 -15.46 -2.71 2.77
C ALA A 244 -14.54 -3.07 1.59
N LEU A 245 -13.46 -2.30 1.45
CA LEU A 245 -12.39 -2.53 0.50
C LEU A 245 -11.05 -2.58 1.29
N SER A 246 -10.15 -3.45 0.89
CA SER A 246 -8.93 -3.70 1.68
C SER A 246 -8.07 -2.45 1.88
N TYR A 247 -7.97 -1.57 0.89
CA TYR A 247 -7.23 -0.31 1.02
C TYR A 247 -7.87 0.67 2.01
N ASN A 248 -9.20 0.70 2.09
CA ASN A 248 -9.92 1.51 3.09
C ASN A 248 -9.72 0.96 4.51
N GLN A 249 -9.77 -0.37 4.67
CA GLN A 249 -9.40 -1.01 5.94
C GLN A 249 -7.96 -0.65 6.32
N GLY A 250 -7.02 -0.75 5.38
CA GLY A 250 -5.61 -0.43 5.60
C GLY A 250 -5.37 1.01 6.05
N THR A 251 -5.92 2.00 5.36
CA THR A 251 -5.75 3.42 5.73
C THR A 251 -6.46 3.80 7.02
N PHE A 252 -7.59 3.18 7.32
CA PHE A 252 -8.26 3.31 8.61
C PHE A 252 -7.38 2.77 9.74
N ILE A 253 -6.82 1.56 9.57
CA ILE A 253 -5.87 0.97 10.53
C ILE A 253 -4.68 1.91 10.74
N GLY A 254 -4.07 2.37 9.66
CA GLY A 254 -2.90 3.26 9.76
C GLY A 254 -3.18 4.56 10.48
N SER A 255 -4.29 5.23 10.18
CA SER A 255 -4.68 6.49 10.84
C SER A 255 -5.04 6.28 12.31
N ALA A 256 -5.77 5.23 12.64
CA ALA A 256 -6.12 4.88 14.01
C ALA A 256 -4.86 4.54 14.84
N HIS A 257 -3.97 3.70 14.29
CA HIS A 257 -2.72 3.31 14.94
C HIS A 257 -1.81 4.53 15.23
N MET A 258 -1.63 5.42 14.26
CA MET A 258 -0.84 6.64 14.49
C MET A 258 -1.49 7.59 15.50
N LEU A 259 -2.83 7.73 15.50
CA LEU A 259 -3.54 8.50 16.52
C LEU A 259 -3.33 7.91 17.92
N TYR A 260 -3.37 6.59 18.07
CA TYR A 260 -3.03 5.94 19.33
C TYR A 260 -1.60 6.30 19.77
N ASN A 261 -0.62 6.21 18.88
CA ASN A 261 0.77 6.48 19.19
C ASN A 261 1.02 7.93 19.65
N PHE A 262 0.31 8.90 19.06
CA PHE A 262 0.44 10.32 19.45
C PHE A 262 -0.40 10.71 20.67
N THR A 263 -1.53 10.04 20.91
CA THR A 263 -2.47 10.47 21.97
C THR A 263 -2.51 9.57 23.18
N GLY A 264 -2.15 8.30 23.04
CA GLY A 264 -2.31 7.25 24.03
C GLY A 264 -3.77 6.80 24.25
N ASP A 265 -4.72 7.31 23.46
CA ASP A 265 -6.13 6.90 23.57
C ASP A 265 -6.34 5.52 22.95
N LYS A 266 -6.63 4.56 23.83
CA LYS A 266 -6.81 3.14 23.47
C LYS A 266 -8.01 2.87 22.55
N ARG A 267 -8.96 3.80 22.44
CA ARG A 267 -10.06 3.67 21.48
C ARG A 267 -9.53 3.49 20.08
N TYR A 268 -8.57 4.32 19.67
CA TYR A 268 -7.98 4.23 18.33
C TYR A 268 -7.31 2.87 18.08
N LEU A 269 -6.58 2.34 19.08
CA LEU A 269 -5.97 1.04 18.95
C LEU A 269 -7.01 -0.09 18.80
N ILE A 270 -8.08 -0.05 19.59
CA ILE A 270 -9.17 -1.04 19.50
C ILE A 270 -9.83 -0.99 18.12
N GLU A 271 -10.06 0.20 17.59
CA GLU A 271 -10.65 0.39 16.26
C GLU A 271 -9.72 -0.14 15.16
N ALA A 272 -8.40 0.12 15.24
CA ALA A 272 -7.40 -0.45 14.33
C ALA A 272 -7.38 -1.98 14.34
N MET A 273 -7.36 -2.59 15.53
CA MET A 273 -7.34 -4.05 15.67
C MET A 273 -8.61 -4.68 15.09
N ARG A 274 -9.79 -4.12 15.37
CA ARG A 274 -11.07 -4.62 14.83
C ARG A 274 -11.14 -4.51 13.30
N ALA A 275 -10.63 -3.41 12.74
CA ALA A 275 -10.57 -3.27 11.29
C ALA A 275 -9.64 -4.31 10.64
N ALA A 276 -8.52 -4.66 11.30
CA ALA A 276 -7.64 -5.74 10.86
C ALA A 276 -8.32 -7.12 10.99
N GLU A 277 -8.99 -7.39 12.10
CA GLU A 277 -9.78 -8.62 12.30
C GLU A 277 -10.89 -8.76 11.25
N TYR A 278 -11.56 -7.65 10.88
CA TYR A 278 -12.56 -7.68 9.82
C TYR A 278 -11.97 -8.12 8.48
N GLN A 279 -10.81 -7.60 8.10
CA GLN A 279 -10.10 -8.03 6.89
C GLN A 279 -9.76 -9.53 6.95
N MET A 280 -9.18 -9.98 8.06
CA MET A 280 -8.78 -11.39 8.21
C MET A 280 -9.96 -12.36 8.14
N ASN A 281 -11.09 -12.02 8.78
CA ASN A 281 -12.22 -12.93 8.98
C ASN A 281 -13.34 -12.80 7.96
N ASN A 282 -13.54 -11.61 7.36
CA ASN A 282 -14.69 -11.31 6.50
C ASN A 282 -14.32 -10.99 5.05
N MET A 283 -13.06 -10.58 4.80
CA MET A 283 -12.58 -10.25 3.45
C MET A 283 -11.50 -11.22 2.96
N SER A 284 -11.44 -12.39 3.58
CA SER A 284 -10.49 -13.47 3.25
C SER A 284 -11.21 -14.81 3.19
N THR A 285 -10.68 -15.71 2.37
CA THR A 285 -11.15 -17.11 2.27
C THR A 285 -9.95 -18.01 2.56
N ASP A 286 -10.13 -18.97 3.48
CA ASP A 286 -9.04 -19.86 3.94
C ASP A 286 -7.78 -19.10 4.38
N GLY A 287 -7.96 -17.93 5.00
CA GLY A 287 -6.87 -17.06 5.45
C GLY A 287 -6.17 -16.29 4.34
N ILE A 288 -6.63 -16.34 3.10
CA ILE A 288 -6.10 -15.59 1.97
C ILE A 288 -7.02 -14.43 1.62
N MET A 289 -6.47 -13.22 1.48
CA MET A 289 -7.21 -12.03 1.08
C MET A 289 -7.89 -12.25 -0.27
N ASN A 290 -9.21 -12.05 -0.29
CA ASN A 290 -10.00 -12.19 -1.50
C ASN A 290 -9.52 -11.21 -2.59
N SER A 291 -9.65 -11.64 -3.86
CA SER A 291 -9.45 -10.72 -4.96
C SER A 291 -10.62 -9.73 -5.04
N GLU A 292 -10.33 -8.44 -5.03
CA GLU A 292 -11.31 -7.37 -5.22
C GLU A 292 -11.37 -6.91 -6.68
N ALA A 293 -10.39 -7.35 -7.49
CA ALA A 293 -10.29 -7.03 -8.89
C ALA A 293 -10.92 -8.09 -9.78
N SER A 294 -11.47 -7.64 -10.91
CA SER A 294 -11.95 -8.50 -11.99
C SER A 294 -10.96 -8.61 -13.16
N SER A 295 -9.92 -7.80 -13.14
CA SER A 295 -8.83 -7.81 -14.14
C SER A 295 -7.58 -7.15 -13.57
N ALA A 296 -6.44 -7.50 -14.12
CA ALA A 296 -5.14 -6.94 -13.69
C ALA A 296 -5.01 -5.43 -13.96
N ASN A 297 -5.68 -4.90 -14.98
CA ASN A 297 -5.74 -3.46 -15.29
C ASN A 297 -6.90 -2.78 -14.55
N SER A 298 -7.09 -3.11 -13.30
CA SER A 298 -8.08 -2.50 -12.42
C SER A 298 -7.39 -1.87 -11.23
N ASP A 299 -7.88 -0.75 -10.76
CA ASP A 299 -7.40 -0.11 -9.53
C ASP A 299 -7.44 -1.07 -8.35
N ASN A 300 -8.48 -1.89 -8.27
CA ASN A 300 -8.65 -2.89 -7.21
C ASN A 300 -7.52 -3.92 -7.15
N SER A 301 -6.72 -4.09 -8.21
CA SER A 301 -5.57 -4.97 -8.24
C SER A 301 -4.45 -4.55 -7.28
N LEU A 302 -4.44 -3.28 -6.87
CA LEU A 302 -3.44 -2.73 -5.97
C LEU A 302 -3.90 -2.69 -4.50
N PHE A 303 -5.20 -2.73 -4.23
CA PHE A 303 -5.77 -2.46 -2.91
C PHE A 303 -5.19 -3.30 -1.77
N LYS A 304 -4.96 -4.59 -1.99
CA LYS A 304 -4.40 -5.49 -0.98
C LYS A 304 -3.03 -5.03 -0.47
N GLY A 305 -2.18 -4.51 -1.37
CA GLY A 305 -0.86 -3.98 -0.99
C GLY A 305 -0.95 -2.83 0.00
N ILE A 306 -1.98 -1.98 -0.11
CA ILE A 306 -2.20 -0.87 0.81
C ILE A 306 -2.59 -1.38 2.21
N PHE A 307 -3.47 -2.38 2.29
CA PHE A 307 -3.76 -3.05 3.57
C PHE A 307 -2.47 -3.60 4.20
N ILE A 308 -1.69 -4.36 3.44
CA ILE A 308 -0.44 -4.97 3.91
C ILE A 308 0.50 -3.93 4.50
N ARG A 309 0.67 -2.78 3.86
CA ARG A 309 1.54 -1.71 4.35
C ARG A 309 1.19 -1.27 5.77
N TYR A 310 -0.08 -0.98 6.03
CA TYR A 310 -0.51 -0.49 7.35
C TYR A 310 -0.68 -1.60 8.38
N ALA A 311 -1.10 -2.78 7.96
CA ALA A 311 -1.13 -3.98 8.81
C ALA A 311 0.27 -4.36 9.30
N THR A 312 1.30 -4.21 8.46
CA THR A 312 2.69 -4.44 8.84
C THR A 312 3.14 -3.48 9.95
N LEU A 313 2.81 -2.19 9.83
CA LEU A 313 3.14 -1.22 10.88
C LEU A 313 2.46 -1.56 12.22
N LEU A 314 1.19 -2.01 12.16
CA LEU A 314 0.46 -2.45 13.34
C LEU A 314 1.06 -3.72 13.96
N ALA A 315 1.47 -4.69 13.16
CA ALA A 315 2.07 -5.95 13.62
C ALA A 315 3.45 -5.75 14.25
N LEU A 316 4.19 -4.73 13.84
CA LEU A 316 5.53 -4.41 14.33
C LEU A 316 5.53 -3.58 15.63
N ASP A 317 4.42 -2.98 16.03
CA ASP A 317 4.36 -2.14 17.22
C ASP A 317 4.36 -2.98 18.51
N GLU A 318 5.48 -2.96 19.23
CA GLU A 318 5.66 -3.73 20.48
C GLU A 318 4.73 -3.32 21.63
N ASN A 319 4.07 -2.17 21.52
CA ASN A 319 3.07 -1.72 22.52
C ASN A 319 1.72 -2.44 22.38
N ILE A 320 1.53 -3.20 21.30
CA ILE A 320 0.31 -3.97 21.01
C ILE A 320 0.45 -5.39 21.56
N ASP A 321 -0.67 -5.99 21.93
CA ASP A 321 -0.72 -7.37 22.44
C ASP A 321 0.03 -8.35 21.51
N ALA A 322 0.92 -9.13 22.08
CA ALA A 322 1.81 -10.00 21.32
C ALA A 322 1.05 -11.13 20.59
N SER A 323 -0.11 -11.58 21.12
CA SER A 323 -0.91 -12.62 20.46
C SER A 323 -1.58 -12.07 19.20
N PHE A 324 -2.12 -10.85 19.27
CA PHE A 324 -2.68 -10.18 18.11
C PHE A 324 -1.63 -9.89 17.04
N ARG A 325 -0.47 -9.37 17.45
CA ARG A 325 0.64 -9.10 16.49
C ARG A 325 1.07 -10.38 15.78
N LYS A 326 1.17 -11.47 16.53
CA LYS A 326 1.50 -12.77 15.92
C LYS A 326 0.44 -13.25 14.94
N GLU A 327 -0.85 -13.17 15.30
CA GLU A 327 -1.95 -13.55 14.43
C GLU A 327 -1.95 -12.75 13.12
N LEU A 328 -1.76 -11.43 13.22
CA LEU A 328 -1.68 -10.55 12.05
C LEU A 328 -0.43 -10.84 11.19
N SER A 329 0.72 -11.10 11.83
CA SER A 329 1.95 -11.51 11.11
C SER A 329 1.78 -12.86 10.43
N ASP A 330 1.22 -13.85 11.12
CA ASP A 330 0.95 -15.17 10.55
C ASP A 330 0.01 -15.08 9.35
N PHE A 331 -1.05 -14.27 9.44
CA PHE A 331 -1.95 -14.00 8.34
C PHE A 331 -1.23 -13.42 7.11
N MET A 332 -0.41 -12.39 7.31
CA MET A 332 0.36 -11.78 6.20
C MET A 332 1.39 -12.75 5.63
N THR A 333 2.07 -13.51 6.47
CA THR A 333 3.04 -14.53 6.05
C THR A 333 2.36 -15.63 5.23
N HIS A 334 1.19 -16.09 5.65
CA HIS A 334 0.39 -17.06 4.90
C HIS A 334 0.05 -16.53 3.49
N ASN A 335 -0.43 -15.29 3.40
CA ASN A 335 -0.70 -14.64 2.12
C ASN A 335 0.56 -14.53 1.25
N ALA A 336 1.70 -14.18 1.84
CA ALA A 336 2.96 -14.07 1.12
C ALA A 336 3.45 -15.42 0.57
N ILE A 337 3.35 -16.49 1.36
CA ILE A 337 3.70 -17.85 0.91
C ILE A 337 2.82 -18.26 -0.29
N VAL A 338 1.50 -18.07 -0.19
CA VAL A 338 0.57 -18.43 -1.28
C VAL A 338 0.87 -17.57 -2.52
N CYS A 339 0.99 -16.27 -2.35
CA CYS A 339 1.32 -15.36 -3.46
C CYS A 339 2.63 -15.76 -4.15
N TRP A 340 3.69 -16.02 -3.39
CA TRP A 340 5.01 -16.37 -3.92
C TRP A 340 5.03 -17.74 -4.60
N THR A 341 4.26 -18.69 -4.10
CA THR A 341 4.23 -20.06 -4.63
C THR A 341 3.20 -20.27 -5.76
N GLN A 342 2.08 -19.54 -5.74
CA GLN A 342 0.96 -19.75 -6.65
C GLN A 342 0.59 -18.52 -7.48
N GLY A 343 0.72 -17.30 -6.91
CA GLY A 343 0.26 -16.06 -7.52
C GLY A 343 1.23 -15.42 -8.50
N ILE A 344 2.38 -16.04 -8.77
CA ILE A 344 3.45 -15.47 -9.60
C ILE A 344 3.60 -16.23 -10.91
N ASP A 345 3.75 -15.48 -12.02
CA ASP A 345 4.27 -16.02 -13.28
C ASP A 345 5.81 -15.85 -13.30
N LYS A 346 6.53 -16.95 -13.36
CA LYS A 346 7.99 -17.03 -13.47
C LYS A 346 8.45 -17.55 -14.84
N SER A 347 7.56 -17.69 -15.82
CA SER A 347 7.88 -18.25 -17.14
C SER A 347 8.92 -17.45 -17.92
N SER A 348 9.11 -16.17 -17.56
CA SER A 348 10.06 -15.24 -18.19
C SER A 348 11.21 -14.84 -17.25
N TYR A 349 11.56 -15.70 -16.28
CA TYR A 349 12.63 -15.40 -15.32
C TYR A 349 13.89 -14.83 -16.02
N PRO A 350 14.55 -13.77 -15.49
CA PRO A 350 14.36 -13.19 -14.16
C PRO A 350 13.13 -12.27 -14.00
N ALA A 351 12.39 -11.95 -15.04
CA ALA A 351 11.14 -11.24 -14.89
C ALA A 351 10.11 -12.13 -14.18
N ILE A 352 9.53 -11.61 -13.10
CA ILE A 352 8.44 -12.24 -12.36
C ILE A 352 7.25 -11.31 -12.35
N PHE A 353 6.02 -11.85 -12.42
CA PHE A 353 4.82 -11.04 -12.48
C PHE A 353 3.79 -11.55 -11.49
N PHE A 354 3.41 -10.71 -10.54
CA PHE A 354 2.37 -11.01 -9.55
C PHE A 354 0.99 -10.87 -10.15
N ASN A 355 0.09 -11.79 -9.77
CA ASN A 355 -1.32 -11.69 -10.11
C ASN A 355 -2.08 -10.85 -9.06
N TYR A 356 -3.21 -10.27 -9.47
CA TYR A 356 -4.15 -9.64 -8.54
C TYR A 356 -4.90 -10.67 -7.67
N ASP A 357 -5.06 -11.88 -8.16
CA ASP A 357 -5.47 -13.04 -7.36
C ASP A 357 -4.21 -13.81 -6.95
N TRP A 358 -3.89 -13.79 -5.68
CA TRP A 358 -2.67 -14.39 -5.14
C TRP A 358 -2.68 -15.92 -5.11
N THR A 359 -3.84 -16.55 -5.43
CA THR A 359 -4.00 -18.01 -5.42
C THR A 359 -3.77 -18.67 -6.78
N VAL A 360 -3.63 -17.87 -7.85
CA VAL A 360 -3.46 -18.39 -9.21
C VAL A 360 -2.34 -17.66 -9.96
N PRO A 361 -1.60 -18.36 -10.86
CA PRO A 361 -0.52 -17.73 -11.63
C PRO A 361 -1.03 -16.62 -12.54
N TYR A 362 -0.19 -15.63 -12.80
CA TYR A 362 -0.49 -14.52 -13.73
C TYR A 362 -0.28 -14.97 -15.18
N THR A 363 -1.31 -15.55 -15.79
CA THR A 363 -1.23 -16.11 -17.15
C THR A 363 -1.60 -15.15 -18.27
N ASP A 364 -2.16 -13.97 -17.96
CA ASP A 364 -2.54 -12.98 -18.98
C ASP A 364 -1.33 -12.53 -19.79
N TYR A 365 -1.55 -12.30 -21.08
CA TYR A 365 -0.50 -11.82 -21.98
C TYR A 365 0.01 -10.43 -21.60
N TYR A 366 -0.91 -9.49 -21.30
CA TYR A 366 -0.54 -8.17 -20.85
C TYR A 366 -0.28 -8.17 -19.34
N LYS A 367 0.89 -7.69 -18.94
CA LYS A 367 1.30 -7.54 -17.53
C LYS A 367 1.14 -6.09 -17.12
N TYR A 368 0.42 -5.85 -16.03
CA TYR A 368 0.14 -4.52 -15.50
C TYR A 368 0.85 -4.29 -14.18
N TYR A 369 1.18 -3.02 -13.88
CA TYR A 369 1.99 -2.68 -12.70
C TYR A 369 1.19 -2.74 -11.39
N GLN A 370 -0.13 -2.55 -11.39
CA GLN A 370 -0.92 -2.54 -10.17
C GLN A 370 -0.79 -3.85 -9.36
N PRO A 371 -1.03 -5.05 -9.93
CA PRO A 371 -0.81 -6.29 -9.19
C PRO A 371 0.67 -6.51 -8.85
N GLN A 372 1.61 -6.03 -9.70
CA GLN A 372 3.04 -6.08 -9.40
C GLN A 372 3.37 -5.31 -8.14
N VAL A 373 2.88 -4.06 -8.00
CA VAL A 373 3.08 -3.22 -6.82
C VAL A 373 2.46 -3.88 -5.57
N SER A 374 1.24 -4.41 -5.70
CA SER A 374 0.55 -5.09 -4.60
C SER A 374 1.35 -6.29 -4.08
N GLY A 375 1.84 -7.15 -4.99
CA GLY A 375 2.65 -8.31 -4.65
C GLY A 375 4.02 -7.93 -4.07
N ALA A 376 4.72 -6.98 -4.69
CA ALA A 376 6.02 -6.50 -4.20
C ALA A 376 5.90 -5.90 -2.79
N THR A 377 4.86 -5.10 -2.51
CA THR A 377 4.59 -4.58 -1.15
C THR A 377 4.42 -5.71 -0.13
N LEU A 378 3.74 -6.80 -0.51
CA LEU A 378 3.56 -7.97 0.36
C LEU A 378 4.90 -8.64 0.66
N ILE A 379 5.74 -8.84 -0.35
CA ILE A 379 7.04 -9.50 -0.17
C ILE A 379 8.01 -8.62 0.62
N GLU A 380 8.06 -7.30 0.35
CA GLU A 380 8.85 -6.36 1.16
C GLU A 380 8.40 -6.34 2.64
N ALA A 381 7.10 -6.48 2.91
CA ALA A 381 6.63 -6.59 4.29
C ALA A 381 7.22 -7.80 5.02
N MET A 382 7.48 -8.91 4.33
CA MET A 382 8.05 -10.13 4.94
C MET A 382 9.48 -9.92 5.43
N THR A 383 10.28 -9.09 4.75
CA THR A 383 11.66 -8.78 5.20
C THR A 383 11.70 -8.03 6.53
N ARG A 384 10.58 -7.43 6.93
CA ARG A 384 10.43 -6.70 8.19
C ARG A 384 9.80 -7.55 9.29
N LEU A 385 9.04 -8.58 8.93
CA LEU A 385 8.34 -9.47 9.86
C LEU A 385 9.18 -10.70 10.24
N HIS A 386 10.18 -11.04 9.45
CA HIS A 386 11.09 -12.19 9.60
C HIS A 386 12.56 -11.78 9.61
#